data_30b504fe25b9da50468a327ab15b4fd2
#
_entry.id   30b504fe25b9da50468a327ab15b4fd2
#
_cell.length_a   1.000
_cell.length_b   1.000
_cell.length_c   1.000
_cell.angle_alpha   90.00
_cell.angle_beta   90.00
_cell.angle_gamma   90.00
#
_symmetry.space_group_name_H-M   'P 1'
#
loop_
_entity.id
_entity.type
_entity.pdbx_description
1 polymer ?
#
loop_
_entity_poly.entity_id
_entity_poly.type
_entity_poly.pdbx_seq_one_letter_code
_entity_poly.pdbx_strand_id
1 'polypeptide(L)'
;MKQDMIAIIDLGSEENSAIARQIRAYGVYSEIYAHDITLNSLKNMPNVKGVILNGGVNNVVDGQKIDVLDELFEMGVPFMAIDHTTTKCPCGSVDDIKSFIFDKCKCEANWNMENFIQDQVELLRKQIGDKKVLLALSGGVDSSVVAALLIKAIGTNLVCVHVNHGLLRKGEPEQVVRVFREEMGAT
;
A
#
# COMPACT_ATOMS: atom_id res chain seq x y z
N MET A 1 -10.00 6.03 -4.21
CA MET A 1 -9.72 6.51 -2.85
C MET A 1 -9.99 8.00 -2.80
N LYS A 2 -10.60 8.49 -1.73
CA LYS A 2 -10.86 9.93 -1.52
C LYS A 2 -9.80 10.57 -0.60
N GLN A 3 -8.89 9.77 -0.10
CA GLN A 3 -7.88 10.17 0.88
C GLN A 3 -6.64 10.71 0.17
N ASP A 4 -6.04 11.74 0.74
CA ASP A 4 -4.79 12.29 0.25
C ASP A 4 -3.66 11.28 0.46
N MET A 5 -2.76 11.16 -0.51
CA MET A 5 -1.70 10.16 -0.52
C MET A 5 -0.33 10.80 -0.75
N ILE A 6 0.66 10.31 0.01
CA ILE A 6 2.07 10.53 -0.26
C ILE A 6 2.65 9.24 -0.86
N ALA A 7 3.23 9.34 -2.05
CA ALA A 7 3.98 8.26 -2.66
C ALA A 7 5.42 8.27 -2.13
N ILE A 8 5.90 7.12 -1.68
CA ILE A 8 7.29 6.93 -1.24
C ILE A 8 7.97 6.10 -2.31
N ILE A 9 9.02 6.64 -2.93
CA ILE A 9 9.81 5.91 -3.92
C ILE A 9 11.03 5.32 -3.22
N ASP A 10 11.15 4.00 -3.28
CA ASP A 10 12.25 3.26 -2.68
C ASP A 10 13.51 3.38 -3.55
N LEU A 11 14.50 4.09 -3.04
CA LEU A 11 15.83 4.25 -3.63
C LEU A 11 16.91 3.54 -2.79
N GLY A 12 16.55 2.40 -2.18
CA GLY A 12 17.45 1.55 -1.42
C GLY A 12 17.46 1.83 0.09
N SER A 13 16.39 2.40 0.63
CA SER A 13 16.23 2.64 2.06
C SER A 13 15.74 1.40 2.81
N GLU A 14 16.27 1.18 4.00
CA GLU A 14 15.73 0.20 4.96
C GLU A 14 14.56 0.79 5.78
N GLU A 15 14.38 2.11 5.74
CA GLU A 15 13.41 2.86 6.57
C GLU A 15 12.06 3.14 5.87
N ASN A 16 11.84 2.62 4.65
CA ASN A 16 10.61 2.87 3.89
C ASN A 16 9.34 2.59 4.69
N SER A 17 9.32 1.45 5.41
CA SER A 17 8.17 1.05 6.23
C SER A 17 7.98 1.95 7.45
N ALA A 18 9.05 2.46 8.05
CA ALA A 18 9.00 3.37 9.18
C ALA A 18 8.41 4.73 8.75
N ILE A 19 8.92 5.28 7.64
CA ILE A 19 8.40 6.52 7.05
C ILE A 19 6.92 6.37 6.68
N ALA A 20 6.53 5.27 6.04
CA ALA A 20 5.14 5.02 5.69
C ALA A 20 4.22 5.00 6.93
N ARG A 21 4.66 4.35 8.01
CA ARG A 21 3.90 4.32 9.27
C ARG A 21 3.80 5.71 9.91
N GLN A 22 4.88 6.50 9.88
CA GLN A 22 4.89 7.85 10.41
C GLN A 22 3.90 8.75 9.68
N ILE A 23 3.86 8.70 8.34
CA ILE A 23 2.90 9.46 7.52
C ILE A 23 1.47 9.05 7.88
N ARG A 24 1.20 7.74 8.00
CA ARG A 24 -0.13 7.23 8.39
C ARG A 24 -0.51 7.62 9.81
N ALA A 25 0.46 7.72 10.72
CA ALA A 25 0.21 8.22 12.08
C ALA A 25 -0.22 9.71 12.10
N TYR A 26 0.12 10.49 11.07
CA TYR A 26 -0.39 11.84 10.86
C TYR A 26 -1.78 11.88 10.19
N GLY A 27 -2.39 10.71 9.93
CA GLY A 27 -3.71 10.63 9.29
C GLY A 27 -3.68 10.85 7.77
N VAL A 28 -2.53 10.69 7.12
CA VAL A 28 -2.37 10.77 5.66
C VAL A 28 -2.00 9.40 5.12
N TYR A 29 -2.61 8.99 4.00
CA TYR A 29 -2.27 7.72 3.38
C TYR A 29 -0.88 7.77 2.75
N SER A 30 -0.17 6.65 2.76
CA SER A 30 1.12 6.52 2.10
C SER A 30 1.31 5.12 1.51
N GLU A 31 2.00 5.05 0.40
CA GLU A 31 2.32 3.79 -0.28
C GLU A 31 3.75 3.83 -0.80
N ILE A 32 4.41 2.66 -0.80
CA ILE A 32 5.81 2.51 -1.21
C ILE A 32 5.83 1.91 -2.61
N TYR A 33 6.61 2.53 -3.50
CA TYR A 33 6.78 2.12 -4.88
C TYR A 33 8.24 1.90 -5.22
N ALA A 34 8.51 1.03 -6.17
CA ALA A 34 9.85 0.79 -6.68
C ALA A 34 10.37 2.00 -7.48
N HIS A 35 11.68 2.12 -7.59
CA HIS A 35 12.38 3.24 -8.25
C HIS A 35 12.04 3.40 -9.74
N ASP A 36 11.63 2.32 -10.40
CA ASP A 36 11.28 2.27 -11.81
C ASP A 36 9.81 2.58 -12.11
N ILE A 37 9.05 3.07 -11.11
CA ILE A 37 7.67 3.50 -11.33
C ILE A 37 7.60 4.60 -12.39
N THR A 38 6.67 4.46 -13.33
CA THR A 38 6.50 5.43 -14.40
C THR A 38 5.62 6.61 -13.97
N LEU A 39 5.82 7.77 -14.61
CA LEU A 39 4.98 8.95 -14.44
C LEU A 39 3.49 8.63 -14.69
N ASN A 40 3.21 7.85 -15.74
CA ASN A 40 1.84 7.48 -16.08
C ASN A 40 1.19 6.63 -14.97
N SER A 41 1.94 5.72 -14.37
CA SER A 41 1.44 4.92 -13.24
C SER A 41 1.06 5.81 -12.06
N LEU A 42 1.93 6.76 -11.67
CA LEU A 42 1.64 7.70 -10.58
C LEU A 42 0.48 8.66 -10.90
N LYS A 43 0.39 9.18 -12.12
CA LYS A 43 -0.72 10.06 -12.54
C LYS A 43 -2.09 9.37 -12.51
N ASN A 44 -2.11 8.06 -12.71
CA ASN A 44 -3.35 7.26 -12.65
C ASN A 44 -3.77 6.91 -11.22
N MET A 45 -2.92 7.17 -10.24
CA MET A 45 -3.27 6.95 -8.83
C MET A 45 -4.12 8.09 -8.29
N PRO A 46 -5.14 7.77 -7.50
CA PRO A 46 -6.01 8.81 -6.95
C PRO A 46 -5.29 9.62 -5.87
N ASN A 47 -5.45 10.94 -5.93
CA ASN A 47 -5.08 11.88 -4.87
C ASN A 47 -3.62 11.85 -4.40
N VAL A 48 -2.64 11.59 -5.28
CA VAL A 48 -1.22 11.79 -4.95
C VAL A 48 -0.97 13.28 -4.76
N LYS A 49 -0.59 13.69 -3.56
CA LYS A 49 -0.35 15.08 -3.17
C LYS A 49 1.13 15.44 -3.06
N GLY A 50 1.99 14.43 -2.93
CA GLY A 50 3.42 14.62 -2.85
C GLY A 50 4.19 13.31 -3.01
N VAL A 51 5.47 13.44 -3.27
CA VAL A 51 6.38 12.31 -3.48
C VAL A 51 7.60 12.46 -2.57
N ILE A 52 7.96 11.38 -1.86
CA ILE A 52 9.20 11.28 -1.09
C ILE A 52 10.13 10.31 -1.81
N LEU A 53 11.31 10.79 -2.18
CA LEU A 53 12.41 9.97 -2.70
C LEU A 53 13.24 9.51 -1.52
N ASN A 54 13.13 8.22 -1.16
CA ASN A 54 13.76 7.70 0.05
C ASN A 54 14.98 6.84 -0.29
N GLY A 55 16.14 7.42 -0.18
CA GLY A 55 17.43 6.79 -0.43
C GLY A 55 17.94 5.99 0.76
N GLY A 56 19.06 5.31 0.55
CA GLY A 56 19.72 4.53 1.60
C GLY A 56 20.94 3.80 1.10
N VAL A 57 21.40 2.85 1.90
CA VAL A 57 22.64 2.09 1.66
C VAL A 57 22.54 1.11 0.50
N ASN A 58 21.31 0.61 0.21
CA ASN A 58 21.05 -0.38 -0.83
C ASN A 58 20.72 0.25 -2.19
N ASN A 59 21.40 1.34 -2.53
CA ASN A 59 21.11 2.18 -3.70
C ASN A 59 21.80 1.70 -5.00
N VAL A 60 22.23 0.46 -5.07
CA VAL A 60 22.86 -0.14 -6.24
C VAL A 60 22.16 -1.44 -6.60
N VAL A 61 21.67 -1.54 -7.84
CA VAL A 61 21.10 -2.75 -8.42
C VAL A 61 21.89 -3.07 -9.70
N ASP A 62 22.34 -4.32 -9.85
CA ASP A 62 23.14 -4.79 -10.99
C ASP A 62 24.38 -3.92 -11.30
N GLY A 63 25.00 -3.37 -10.23
CA GLY A 63 26.18 -2.51 -10.34
C GLY A 63 25.89 -1.07 -10.78
N GLN A 64 24.63 -0.69 -10.93
CA GLN A 64 24.20 0.66 -11.26
C GLN A 64 23.48 1.31 -10.07
N LYS A 65 23.81 2.59 -9.84
CA LYS A 65 23.08 3.38 -8.84
C LYS A 65 21.65 3.60 -9.28
N ILE A 66 20.69 3.24 -8.43
CA ILE A 66 19.27 3.46 -8.70
C ILE A 66 18.89 4.92 -8.49
N ASP A 67 18.05 5.42 -9.37
CA ASP A 67 17.44 6.74 -9.30
C ASP A 67 16.06 6.68 -9.97
N VAL A 68 15.29 7.73 -9.83
CA VAL A 68 14.01 7.86 -10.52
C VAL A 68 14.19 8.39 -11.94
N LEU A 69 13.25 8.07 -12.81
CA LEU A 69 13.19 8.65 -14.15
C LEU A 69 12.91 10.16 -14.05
N ASP A 70 13.62 10.95 -14.86
CA ASP A 70 13.52 12.41 -14.87
C ASP A 70 12.09 12.91 -15.10
N GLU A 71 11.31 12.20 -15.90
CA GLU A 71 9.92 12.51 -16.18
C GLU A 71 9.02 12.50 -14.94
N LEU A 72 9.44 11.83 -13.84
CA LEU A 72 8.65 11.76 -12.61
C LEU A 72 8.42 13.14 -12.01
N PHE A 73 9.38 14.06 -12.16
CA PHE A 73 9.26 15.43 -11.66
C PHE A 73 8.22 16.28 -12.42
N GLU A 74 7.71 15.77 -13.56
CA GLU A 74 6.59 16.38 -14.30
C GLU A 74 5.21 16.04 -13.70
N MET A 75 5.18 15.35 -12.56
CA MET A 75 3.95 15.01 -11.82
C MET A 75 3.15 16.24 -11.39
N GLY A 76 3.82 17.38 -11.19
CA GLY A 76 3.16 18.63 -10.78
C GLY A 76 2.81 18.69 -9.29
N VAL A 77 3.38 17.81 -8.46
CA VAL A 77 3.25 17.80 -7.00
C VAL A 77 4.59 18.07 -6.32
N PRO A 78 4.63 18.48 -5.04
CA PRO A 78 5.87 18.64 -4.29
C PRO A 78 6.64 17.32 -4.17
N PHE A 79 7.98 17.44 -4.26
CA PHE A 79 8.93 16.36 -4.01
C PHE A 79 9.83 16.71 -2.83
N MET A 80 10.26 15.69 -2.08
CA MET A 80 11.29 15.78 -1.04
C MET A 80 12.19 14.55 -1.11
N ALA A 81 13.51 14.76 -1.03
CA ALA A 81 14.47 13.66 -0.95
C ALA A 81 14.94 13.46 0.50
N ILE A 82 14.96 12.21 0.97
CA ILE A 82 15.50 11.79 2.26
C ILE A 82 16.64 10.81 1.95
N ASP A 83 17.82 11.04 2.52
CA ASP A 83 19.02 10.21 2.30
C ASP A 83 19.34 9.93 0.81
N HIS A 84 18.94 10.86 -0.05
CA HIS A 84 19.17 10.82 -1.48
C HIS A 84 19.62 12.18 -2.00
N THR A 85 20.75 12.23 -2.71
CA THR A 85 21.31 13.46 -3.25
C THR A 85 20.77 13.71 -4.65
N THR A 86 19.98 14.77 -4.79
CA THR A 86 19.45 15.23 -6.07
C THR A 86 19.41 16.75 -6.12
N THR A 87 19.50 17.33 -7.31
CA THR A 87 19.33 18.78 -7.53
C THR A 87 17.90 19.14 -7.95
N LYS A 88 17.03 18.14 -8.13
CA LYS A 88 15.68 18.32 -8.70
C LYS A 88 14.60 18.60 -7.67
N CYS A 89 14.84 18.28 -6.40
CA CYS A 89 13.93 18.58 -5.31
C CYS A 89 14.73 18.89 -4.03
N PRO A 90 14.09 19.55 -3.04
CA PRO A 90 14.72 19.80 -1.75
C PRO A 90 15.09 18.50 -1.04
N CYS A 91 16.29 18.49 -0.42
CA CYS A 91 16.65 17.46 0.54
C CYS A 91 16.06 17.83 1.90
N GLY A 92 15.54 16.82 2.58
CA GLY A 92 14.98 16.90 3.93
C GLY A 92 15.39 15.71 4.77
N SER A 93 14.87 15.66 5.97
CA SER A 93 15.05 14.59 6.93
C SER A 93 13.70 13.99 7.33
N VAL A 94 13.75 12.95 8.13
CA VAL A 94 12.53 12.33 8.71
C VAL A 94 11.75 13.35 9.58
N ASP A 95 12.43 14.30 10.22
CA ASP A 95 11.79 15.35 11.02
C ASP A 95 11.00 16.36 10.17
N ASP A 96 11.36 16.53 8.90
CA ASP A 96 10.70 17.45 7.98
C ASP A 96 9.41 16.87 7.36
N ILE A 97 9.15 15.58 7.52
CA ILE A 97 8.00 14.88 6.91
C ILE A 97 6.68 15.57 7.26
N LYS A 98 6.48 15.96 8.52
CA LYS A 98 5.23 16.60 8.96
C LYS A 98 5.01 17.94 8.22
N SER A 99 6.03 18.78 8.15
CA SER A 99 5.92 20.07 7.46
C SER A 99 5.78 19.87 5.94
N PHE A 100 6.47 18.89 5.37
CA PHE A 100 6.32 18.53 3.96
C PHE A 100 4.87 18.15 3.64
N ILE A 101 4.25 17.27 4.43
CA ILE A 101 2.89 16.79 4.22
C ILE A 101 1.88 17.94 4.30
N PHE A 102 1.92 18.73 5.38
CA PHE A 102 0.89 19.72 5.66
C PHE A 102 1.16 21.09 5.05
N ASP A 103 2.43 21.53 5.03
CA ASP A 103 2.76 22.88 4.57
C ASP A 103 3.08 22.94 3.08
N LYS A 104 3.69 21.89 2.50
CA LYS A 104 4.03 21.84 1.08
C LYS A 104 2.98 21.12 0.26
N CYS A 105 2.63 19.89 0.64
CA CYS A 105 1.66 19.07 -0.09
C CYS A 105 0.21 19.46 0.19
N LYS A 106 -0.07 20.24 1.26
CA LYS A 106 -1.42 20.63 1.67
C LYS A 106 -2.37 19.45 1.86
N CYS A 107 -1.83 18.33 2.37
CA CYS A 107 -2.64 17.16 2.66
C CYS A 107 -3.62 17.42 3.82
N GLU A 108 -4.78 16.81 3.74
CA GLU A 108 -5.72 16.72 4.83
C GLU A 108 -5.50 15.41 5.60
N ALA A 109 -5.63 15.44 6.92
CA ALA A 109 -5.56 14.24 7.76
C ALA A 109 -6.88 13.46 7.69
N ASN A 110 -7.16 12.88 6.52
CA ASN A 110 -8.43 12.21 6.20
C ASN A 110 -8.31 10.67 6.09
N TRP A 111 -7.14 10.12 6.38
CA TRP A 111 -6.91 8.68 6.39
C TRP A 111 -7.09 8.09 7.79
N ASN A 112 -7.88 7.04 7.87
CA ASN A 112 -7.92 6.09 8.97
C ASN A 112 -8.23 4.69 8.44
N MET A 113 -8.01 3.66 9.26
CA MET A 113 -8.19 2.27 8.83
C MET A 113 -9.65 1.94 8.46
N GLU A 114 -10.61 2.55 9.12
CA GLU A 114 -12.03 2.31 8.83
C GLU A 114 -12.42 2.84 7.46
N ASN A 115 -12.06 4.09 7.15
CA ASN A 115 -12.26 4.68 5.82
C ASN A 115 -11.53 3.89 4.73
N PHE A 116 -10.29 3.44 5.02
CA PHE A 116 -9.52 2.61 4.10
C PHE A 116 -10.24 1.30 3.78
N ILE A 117 -10.75 0.59 4.80
CA ILE A 117 -11.52 -0.65 4.60
C ILE A 117 -12.76 -0.39 3.73
N GLN A 118 -13.49 0.68 4.00
CA GLN A 118 -14.69 1.03 3.22
C GLN A 118 -14.35 1.31 1.75
N ASP A 119 -13.31 2.12 1.50
CA ASP A 119 -12.85 2.42 0.15
C ASP A 119 -12.39 1.16 -0.59
N GLN A 120 -11.67 0.24 0.08
CA GLN A 120 -11.25 -1.02 -0.53
C GLN A 120 -12.45 -1.92 -0.87
N VAL A 121 -13.44 -1.99 0.01
CA VAL A 121 -14.67 -2.77 -0.24
C VAL A 121 -15.44 -2.19 -1.43
N GLU A 122 -15.58 -0.87 -1.54
CA GLU A 122 -16.24 -0.23 -2.69
C GLU A 122 -15.47 -0.48 -4.00
N LEU A 123 -14.14 -0.36 -3.95
CA LEU A 123 -13.27 -0.63 -5.11
C LEU A 123 -13.42 -2.07 -5.59
N LEU A 124 -13.36 -3.04 -4.67
CA LEU A 124 -13.52 -4.46 -4.97
C LEU A 124 -14.90 -4.76 -5.57
N ARG A 125 -15.97 -4.19 -5.01
CA ARG A 125 -17.32 -4.34 -5.57
C ARG A 125 -17.41 -3.84 -7.01
N LYS A 126 -16.82 -2.67 -7.27
CA LYS A 126 -16.82 -2.08 -8.62
C LYS A 126 -15.99 -2.90 -9.61
N GLN A 127 -14.86 -3.44 -9.16
CA GLN A 127 -13.95 -4.21 -10.02
C GLN A 127 -14.50 -5.61 -10.33
N ILE A 128 -15.09 -6.27 -9.33
CA ILE A 128 -15.57 -7.65 -9.44
C ILE A 128 -16.97 -7.72 -10.05
N GLY A 129 -17.85 -6.77 -9.69
CA GLY A 129 -19.26 -6.81 -10.09
C GLY A 129 -19.95 -8.08 -9.59
N ASP A 130 -20.70 -8.72 -10.49
CA ASP A 130 -21.47 -9.95 -10.18
C ASP A 130 -20.67 -11.25 -10.36
N LYS A 131 -19.36 -11.15 -10.59
CA LYS A 131 -18.51 -12.31 -10.84
C LYS A 131 -18.22 -13.06 -9.54
N LYS A 132 -17.98 -14.37 -9.66
CA LYS A 132 -17.45 -15.20 -8.57
C LYS A 132 -15.93 -15.04 -8.49
N VAL A 133 -15.42 -15.01 -7.28
CA VAL A 133 -13.98 -14.97 -6.98
C VAL A 133 -13.57 -16.23 -6.26
N LEU A 134 -12.48 -16.84 -6.72
CA LEU A 134 -11.82 -17.96 -6.05
C LEU A 134 -10.61 -17.42 -5.30
N LEU A 135 -10.55 -17.68 -3.99
CA LEU A 135 -9.41 -17.31 -3.14
C LEU A 135 -8.75 -18.56 -2.57
N ALA A 136 -7.45 -18.73 -2.86
CA ALA A 136 -6.62 -19.69 -2.16
C ALA A 136 -6.32 -19.17 -0.74
N LEU A 137 -6.92 -19.79 0.27
CA LEU A 137 -6.84 -19.37 1.66
C LEU A 137 -5.80 -20.21 2.40
N SER A 138 -4.62 -19.64 2.66
CA SER A 138 -3.54 -20.33 3.37
C SER A 138 -3.75 -20.43 4.88
N GLY A 139 -4.58 -19.56 5.46
CA GLY A 139 -4.72 -19.38 6.91
C GLY A 139 -3.74 -18.36 7.52
N GLY A 140 -2.79 -17.84 6.73
CA GLY A 140 -1.92 -16.75 7.13
C GLY A 140 -2.64 -15.39 7.17
N VAL A 141 -1.99 -14.38 7.78
CA VAL A 141 -2.58 -13.05 8.00
C VAL A 141 -3.05 -12.41 6.70
N ASP A 142 -2.22 -12.40 5.67
CA ASP A 142 -2.50 -11.70 4.41
C ASP A 142 -3.73 -12.29 3.69
N SER A 143 -3.77 -13.62 3.53
CA SER A 143 -4.92 -14.29 2.91
C SER A 143 -6.20 -14.13 3.74
N SER A 144 -6.08 -14.03 5.05
CA SER A 144 -7.21 -13.80 5.95
C SER A 144 -7.78 -12.39 5.81
N VAL A 145 -6.92 -11.37 5.70
CA VAL A 145 -7.35 -9.99 5.45
C VAL A 145 -8.03 -9.87 4.09
N VAL A 146 -7.47 -10.49 3.04
CA VAL A 146 -8.08 -10.51 1.71
C VAL A 146 -9.45 -11.20 1.75
N ALA A 147 -9.58 -12.35 2.44
CA ALA A 147 -10.86 -13.03 2.61
C ALA A 147 -11.89 -12.14 3.31
N ALA A 148 -11.52 -11.47 4.40
CA ALA A 148 -12.41 -10.59 5.14
C ALA A 148 -12.91 -9.40 4.31
N LEU A 149 -12.04 -8.78 3.50
CA LEU A 149 -12.41 -7.70 2.58
C LEU A 149 -13.35 -8.20 1.47
N LEU A 150 -13.04 -9.36 0.88
CA LEU A 150 -13.87 -9.95 -0.17
C LEU A 150 -15.25 -10.39 0.35
N ILE A 151 -15.33 -10.97 1.55
CA ILE A 151 -16.62 -11.30 2.19
C ILE A 151 -17.47 -10.03 2.32
N LYS A 152 -16.90 -8.92 2.80
CA LYS A 152 -17.60 -7.64 2.91
C LYS A 152 -17.99 -7.05 1.55
N ALA A 153 -17.18 -7.29 0.53
CA ALA A 153 -17.41 -6.73 -0.81
C ALA A 153 -18.45 -7.51 -1.61
N ILE A 154 -18.35 -8.84 -1.68
CA ILE A 154 -19.08 -9.69 -2.61
C ILE A 154 -19.85 -10.86 -1.93
N GLY A 155 -19.71 -11.02 -0.62
CA GLY A 155 -20.47 -12.03 0.16
C GLY A 155 -20.33 -13.43 -0.40
N THR A 156 -21.46 -14.07 -0.73
CA THR A 156 -21.55 -15.46 -1.23
C THR A 156 -20.92 -15.68 -2.60
N ASN A 157 -20.51 -14.64 -3.31
CA ASN A 157 -19.75 -14.78 -4.56
C ASN A 157 -18.27 -15.09 -4.32
N LEU A 158 -17.82 -15.11 -3.07
CA LEU A 158 -16.49 -15.57 -2.69
C LEU A 158 -16.51 -17.09 -2.45
N VAL A 159 -15.61 -17.81 -3.12
CA VAL A 159 -15.31 -19.23 -2.87
C VAL A 159 -13.90 -19.32 -2.33
N CYS A 160 -13.75 -19.81 -1.09
CA CYS A 160 -12.45 -20.01 -0.46
C CYS A 160 -12.01 -21.48 -0.61
N VAL A 161 -10.77 -21.70 -1.03
CA VAL A 161 -10.16 -23.02 -1.11
C VAL A 161 -8.99 -23.09 -0.14
N HIS A 162 -9.09 -23.95 0.84
CA HIS A 162 -8.01 -24.27 1.78
C HIS A 162 -7.49 -25.67 1.50
N VAL A 163 -6.17 -25.79 1.25
CA VAL A 163 -5.51 -27.06 0.96
C VAL A 163 -4.80 -27.56 2.21
N ASN A 164 -5.29 -28.66 2.78
CA ASN A 164 -4.57 -29.37 3.84
C ASN A 164 -3.63 -30.41 3.22
N HIS A 165 -2.34 -30.09 3.16
CA HIS A 165 -1.28 -30.97 2.64
C HIS A 165 -0.63 -31.86 3.72
N GLY A 166 -1.17 -31.86 4.94
CA GLY A 166 -0.69 -32.71 6.05
C GLY A 166 0.51 -32.15 6.82
N LEU A 167 1.08 -31.00 6.42
CA LEU A 167 2.22 -30.35 7.07
C LEU A 167 1.84 -29.06 7.80
N LEU A 168 0.55 -28.80 7.96
CA LEU A 168 0.04 -27.67 8.72
C LEU A 168 0.20 -27.88 10.24
N ARG A 169 0.13 -26.81 11.00
CA ARG A 169 0.17 -26.89 12.46
C ARG A 169 -1.05 -27.66 12.97
N LYS A 170 -0.89 -28.31 14.13
CA LYS A 170 -1.99 -29.04 14.76
C LYS A 170 -3.19 -28.13 15.02
N GLY A 171 -4.36 -28.50 14.47
CA GLY A 171 -5.61 -27.75 14.61
C GLY A 171 -5.75 -26.51 13.69
N GLU A 172 -4.76 -26.19 12.86
CA GLU A 172 -4.81 -25.05 11.95
C GLU A 172 -5.89 -25.21 10.85
N PRO A 173 -6.01 -26.37 10.18
CA PRO A 173 -7.06 -26.56 9.16
C PRO A 173 -8.46 -26.39 9.74
N GLU A 174 -8.73 -26.96 10.90
CA GLU A 174 -10.02 -26.88 11.58
C GLU A 174 -10.33 -25.44 12.00
N GLN A 175 -9.32 -24.72 12.48
CA GLN A 175 -9.46 -23.30 12.84
C GLN A 175 -9.79 -22.43 11.61
N VAL A 176 -9.12 -22.64 10.49
CA VAL A 176 -9.39 -21.90 9.25
C VAL A 176 -10.84 -22.15 8.78
N VAL A 177 -11.27 -23.40 8.74
CA VAL A 177 -12.65 -23.76 8.35
C VAL A 177 -13.67 -23.11 9.30
N ARG A 178 -13.46 -23.21 10.60
CA ARG A 178 -14.36 -22.62 11.59
C ARG A 178 -14.49 -21.11 11.41
N VAL A 179 -13.39 -20.39 11.37
CA VAL A 179 -13.40 -18.92 11.27
C VAL A 179 -14.05 -18.46 9.97
N PHE A 180 -13.62 -18.98 8.84
CA PHE A 180 -14.09 -18.45 7.56
C PHE A 180 -15.45 -18.98 7.13
N ARG A 181 -15.76 -20.26 7.38
CA ARG A 181 -17.02 -20.86 6.99
C ARG A 181 -18.13 -20.62 8.01
N GLU A 182 -17.86 -20.90 9.30
CA GLU A 182 -18.91 -20.88 10.34
C GLU A 182 -19.14 -19.49 10.90
N GLU A 183 -18.05 -18.70 11.16
CA GLU A 183 -18.17 -17.38 11.78
C GLU A 183 -18.34 -16.27 10.74
N MET A 184 -17.67 -16.36 9.58
CA MET A 184 -17.69 -15.32 8.55
C MET A 184 -18.57 -15.63 7.34
N GLY A 185 -19.11 -16.84 7.21
CA GLY A 185 -20.04 -17.23 6.16
C GLY A 185 -19.45 -17.34 4.76
N ALA A 186 -18.14 -17.60 4.63
CA ALA A 186 -17.53 -17.92 3.34
C ALA A 186 -17.97 -19.29 2.82
N THR A 187 -18.02 -19.44 1.50
CA THR A 187 -18.35 -20.70 0.84
C THR A 187 -17.10 -21.49 0.52
#